data_1f5db2effaf1458fcceca1a9eed63e3d
#
_entry.id   1f5db2effaf1458fcceca1a9eed63e3d
#
_cell.length_a   1.000
_cell.length_b   1.000
_cell.length_c   1.000
_cell.angle_alpha   90.00
_cell.angle_beta   90.00
_cell.angle_gamma   90.00
#
_symmetry.space_group_name_H-M   'P 1'
#
loop_
_entity.id
_entity.type
_entity.pdbx_description
1 polymer ?
#
loop_
_entity_poly.entity_id
_entity_poly.type
_entity_poly.pdbx_seq_one_letter_code
_entity_poly.pdbx_strand_id
1 'polypeptide(L)'
;QESVGLGGDVLKARDRAWVLSSWQVIVDEYPAMGTEIRITTAPYDFKGFMGMRNFTIETMDGKKLAWANSNWTHLAISTGIPVRLTPADTDNYILGEKLEMDYAPRKIKLPDDMTSQESFTVQKHHLDTNHHVNNCQYICMAEDFLPEDFKVYQMRAEYKMLSLIHISEPT
;
A
#
# COMPACT_ATOMS: atom_id res chain seq x y z
N GLN A 1 12.55 -3.08 5.64
CA GLN A 1 13.18 -4.24 4.99
C GLN A 1 14.70 -4.16 5.09
N GLU A 2 15.32 -3.04 4.75
CA GLU A 2 16.79 -2.84 4.86
C GLU A 2 17.30 -3.14 6.28
N SER A 3 16.64 -2.60 7.30
CA SER A 3 17.03 -2.76 8.70
C SER A 3 17.01 -4.20 9.22
N VAL A 4 16.33 -5.11 8.54
CA VAL A 4 16.26 -6.54 8.89
C VAL A 4 17.05 -7.43 7.91
N GLY A 5 17.89 -6.83 7.06
CA GLY A 5 18.71 -7.57 6.09
C GLY A 5 17.93 -8.21 4.94
N LEU A 6 16.70 -7.76 4.71
CA LEU A 6 15.83 -8.21 3.61
C LEU A 6 15.49 -7.04 2.68
N GLY A 7 16.48 -6.21 2.38
CA GLY A 7 16.37 -5.11 1.43
C GLY A 7 16.02 -5.58 0.01
N GLY A 8 15.67 -4.61 -0.84
CA GLY A 8 15.23 -4.88 -2.20
C GLY A 8 16.18 -5.76 -3.01
N ASP A 9 17.48 -5.50 -2.91
CA ASP A 9 18.49 -6.28 -3.63
C ASP A 9 18.59 -7.73 -3.16
N VAL A 10 18.48 -7.96 -1.83
CA VAL A 10 18.49 -9.30 -1.25
C VAL A 10 17.27 -10.10 -1.68
N LEU A 11 16.09 -9.48 -1.65
CA LEU A 11 14.86 -10.11 -2.12
C LEU A 11 14.93 -10.41 -3.61
N LYS A 12 15.42 -9.46 -4.41
CA LYS A 12 15.59 -9.63 -5.86
C LYS A 12 16.56 -10.76 -6.19
N ALA A 13 17.67 -10.89 -5.48
CA ALA A 13 18.62 -11.99 -5.64
C ALA A 13 18.01 -13.36 -5.31
N ARG A 14 16.98 -13.40 -4.47
CA ARG A 14 16.21 -14.60 -4.13
C ARG A 14 14.99 -14.82 -5.05
N ASP A 15 14.82 -14.00 -6.08
CA ASP A 15 13.61 -13.96 -6.91
C ASP A 15 12.35 -13.70 -6.10
N ARG A 16 12.40 -12.75 -5.16
CA ARG A 16 11.29 -12.41 -4.26
C ARG A 16 11.00 -10.92 -4.25
N ALA A 17 9.73 -10.60 -4.09
CA ALA A 17 9.27 -9.24 -3.84
C ALA A 17 8.06 -9.21 -2.90
N TRP A 18 7.93 -8.11 -2.18
CA TRP A 18 6.70 -7.73 -1.49
C TRP A 18 5.94 -6.72 -2.34
N VAL A 19 4.73 -7.05 -2.70
CA VAL A 19 3.83 -6.17 -3.46
C VAL A 19 2.64 -5.79 -2.60
N LEU A 20 2.36 -4.49 -2.53
CA LEU A 20 1.20 -3.98 -1.83
C LEU A 20 -0.08 -4.43 -2.53
N SER A 21 -0.95 -5.09 -1.78
CA SER A 21 -2.21 -5.64 -2.31
C SER A 21 -3.42 -4.80 -1.92
N SER A 22 -3.37 -4.18 -0.75
CA SER A 22 -4.46 -3.30 -0.32
C SER A 22 -4.04 -2.37 0.80
N TRP A 23 -4.74 -1.23 0.86
CA TRP A 23 -4.71 -0.25 1.93
C TRP A 23 -6.10 -0.04 2.52
N GLN A 24 -6.10 0.23 3.81
CA GLN A 24 -7.16 0.95 4.51
C GLN A 24 -6.49 2.04 5.31
N VAL A 25 -6.80 3.28 5.01
CA VAL A 25 -6.26 4.46 5.69
C VAL A 25 -7.42 5.20 6.34
N ILE A 26 -7.26 5.56 7.60
CA ILE A 26 -8.21 6.38 8.35
C ILE A 26 -7.48 7.66 8.74
N VAL A 27 -8.10 8.80 8.48
CA VAL A 27 -7.60 10.13 8.82
C VAL A 27 -8.58 10.77 9.80
N ASP A 28 -8.13 10.98 11.02
CA ASP A 28 -8.90 11.69 12.05
C ASP A 28 -8.72 13.21 11.89
N GLU A 29 -7.47 13.63 11.69
CA GLU A 29 -7.14 15.03 11.52
C GLU A 29 -5.99 15.22 10.53
N TYR A 30 -6.12 16.18 9.64
CA TYR A 30 -5.03 16.61 8.76
C TYR A 30 -4.12 17.60 9.48
N PRO A 31 -2.80 17.33 9.57
CA PRO A 31 -1.88 18.27 10.19
C PRO A 31 -1.76 19.54 9.35
N ALA A 32 -1.61 20.69 10.03
CA ALA A 32 -1.29 21.92 9.34
C ALA A 32 0.14 21.89 8.80
N MET A 33 0.41 22.72 7.78
CA MET A 33 1.76 22.88 7.25
C MET A 33 2.72 23.33 8.36
N GLY A 34 3.88 22.69 8.46
CA GLY A 34 4.88 22.96 9.50
C GLY A 34 4.68 22.19 10.80
N THR A 35 3.61 21.40 10.92
CA THR A 35 3.45 20.51 12.08
C THR A 35 4.50 19.39 12.03
N GLU A 36 5.28 19.23 13.10
CA GLU A 36 6.15 18.06 13.26
C GLU A 36 5.30 16.81 13.53
N ILE A 37 5.54 15.77 12.77
CA ILE A 37 4.83 14.51 12.89
C ILE A 37 5.81 13.34 13.05
N ARG A 38 5.35 12.30 13.75
CA ARG A 38 6.02 11.01 13.83
C ARG A 38 5.26 9.99 13.00
N ILE A 39 5.97 9.33 12.08
CA ILE A 39 5.42 8.21 11.30
C ILE A 39 6.01 6.92 11.83
N THR A 40 5.16 6.01 12.24
CA THR A 40 5.57 4.68 12.75
C THR A 40 4.97 3.60 11.87
N THR A 41 5.72 2.52 11.66
CA THR A 41 5.24 1.36 10.93
C THR A 41 5.82 0.07 11.50
N ALA A 42 4.97 -0.94 11.64
CA ALA A 42 5.37 -2.27 12.10
C ALA A 42 4.56 -3.36 11.40
N PRO A 43 5.18 -4.48 10.99
CA PRO A 43 4.44 -5.68 10.65
C PRO A 43 3.81 -6.22 11.93
N TYR A 44 2.58 -6.73 11.85
CA TYR A 44 1.92 -7.31 13.01
C TYR A 44 1.54 -8.79 12.82
N ASP A 45 1.54 -9.27 11.58
CA ASP A 45 1.23 -10.67 11.30
C ASP A 45 1.77 -11.11 9.93
N PHE A 46 2.06 -12.41 9.80
CA PHE A 46 2.40 -13.08 8.57
C PHE A 46 1.54 -14.33 8.41
N LYS A 47 0.88 -14.51 7.27
CA LYS A 47 0.01 -15.66 7.03
C LYS A 47 0.06 -16.15 5.58
N GLY A 48 0.51 -17.38 5.39
CA GLY A 48 0.62 -18.00 4.07
C GLY A 48 1.64 -17.29 3.18
N PHE A 49 1.21 -16.49 2.25
CA PHE A 49 2.04 -15.62 1.39
C PHE A 49 1.79 -14.13 1.67
N MET A 50 1.11 -13.80 2.76
CA MET A 50 0.70 -12.44 3.09
C MET A 50 1.47 -11.92 4.30
N GLY A 51 1.86 -10.65 4.23
CA GLY A 51 2.33 -9.86 5.37
C GLY A 51 1.36 -8.72 5.65
N MET A 52 1.03 -8.53 6.91
CA MET A 52 0.15 -7.45 7.37
C MET A 52 0.96 -6.43 8.17
N ARG A 53 0.70 -5.15 7.89
CA ARG A 53 1.47 -4.05 8.49
C ARG A 53 0.55 -2.88 8.84
N ASN A 54 0.76 -2.33 10.02
CA ASN A 54 0.12 -1.09 10.43
C ASN A 54 1.07 0.11 10.29
N PHE A 55 0.46 1.28 10.18
CA PHE A 55 1.13 2.58 10.16
C PHE A 55 0.37 3.54 11.06
N THR A 56 1.07 4.45 11.71
CA THR A 56 0.48 5.59 12.42
C THR A 56 1.18 6.88 12.02
N ILE A 57 0.42 7.95 12.02
CA ILE A 57 0.91 9.32 11.96
C ILE A 57 0.43 10.01 13.23
N GLU A 58 1.35 10.56 13.99
CA GLU A 58 1.09 11.20 15.27
C GLU A 58 1.84 12.52 15.36
N THR A 59 1.30 13.46 16.14
CA THR A 59 2.06 14.65 16.58
C THR A 59 3.17 14.24 17.55
N MET A 60 4.11 15.13 17.82
CA MET A 60 5.24 14.84 18.73
C MET A 60 4.81 14.64 20.19
N ASP A 61 3.65 15.15 20.59
CA ASP A 61 3.03 14.93 21.89
C ASP A 61 2.14 13.67 21.95
N GLY A 62 2.07 12.89 20.84
CA GLY A 62 1.41 11.59 20.81
C GLY A 62 -0.07 11.59 20.41
N LYS A 63 -0.61 12.73 19.94
CA LYS A 63 -1.95 12.75 19.36
C LYS A 63 -1.94 12.01 18.02
N LYS A 64 -2.76 10.98 17.88
CA LYS A 64 -2.91 10.23 16.64
C LYS A 64 -3.70 11.05 15.62
N LEU A 65 -3.14 11.23 14.42
CA LEU A 65 -3.71 11.99 13.31
C LEU A 65 -4.28 11.07 12.23
N ALA A 66 -3.57 9.99 11.94
CA ALA A 66 -3.99 9.00 10.96
C ALA A 66 -3.39 7.63 11.30
N TRP A 67 -4.07 6.58 10.84
CA TRP A 67 -3.56 5.20 10.94
C TRP A 67 -4.00 4.38 9.74
N ALA A 68 -3.26 3.32 9.49
CA ALA A 68 -3.53 2.48 8.34
C ALA A 68 -3.23 1.01 8.59
N ASN A 69 -3.97 0.18 7.87
CA ASN A 69 -3.67 -1.22 7.66
C ASN A 69 -3.29 -1.46 6.20
N SER A 70 -2.26 -2.24 5.99
CA SER A 70 -1.84 -2.66 4.66
C SER A 70 -1.62 -4.17 4.58
N ASN A 71 -1.96 -4.75 3.44
CA ASN A 71 -1.73 -6.15 3.14
C ASN A 71 -0.75 -6.24 1.97
N TRP A 72 0.29 -7.05 2.16
CA TRP A 72 1.36 -7.25 1.21
C TRP A 72 1.40 -8.70 0.76
N THR A 73 1.58 -8.92 -0.52
CA THR A 73 1.77 -10.25 -1.10
C THR A 73 3.24 -10.52 -1.35
N HIS A 74 3.74 -11.62 -0.82
CA HIS A 74 5.06 -12.15 -1.12
C HIS A 74 4.98 -13.00 -2.39
N LEU A 75 5.79 -12.68 -3.39
CA LEU A 75 5.72 -13.35 -4.69
C LEU A 75 7.11 -13.62 -5.28
N ALA A 76 7.17 -14.53 -6.26
CA ALA A 76 8.31 -14.70 -7.14
C ALA A 76 8.27 -13.64 -8.24
N ILE A 77 9.38 -12.91 -8.44
CA ILE A 77 9.48 -11.84 -9.45
C ILE A 77 9.36 -12.44 -10.84
N SER A 78 10.04 -13.56 -11.09
CA SER A 78 10.10 -14.23 -12.39
C SER A 78 8.75 -14.71 -12.91
N THR A 79 7.82 -15.04 -12.00
CA THR A 79 6.52 -15.62 -12.38
C THR A 79 5.32 -14.78 -12.00
N GLY A 80 5.50 -13.79 -11.10
CA GLY A 80 4.40 -13.02 -10.52
C GLY A 80 3.49 -13.84 -9.58
N ILE A 81 3.85 -15.09 -9.28
CA ILE A 81 3.02 -16.00 -8.47
C ILE A 81 3.30 -15.81 -6.98
N PRO A 82 2.25 -15.75 -6.12
CA PRO A 82 2.44 -15.72 -4.69
C PRO A 82 3.21 -16.94 -4.16
N VAL A 83 4.22 -16.68 -3.31
CA VAL A 83 5.07 -17.71 -2.71
C VAL A 83 4.86 -17.74 -1.20
N ARG A 84 4.64 -18.94 -0.67
CA ARG A 84 4.46 -19.14 0.75
C ARG A 84 5.71 -18.70 1.52
N LEU A 85 5.48 -17.97 2.61
CA LEU A 85 6.51 -17.50 3.51
C LEU A 85 7.17 -18.66 4.24
N THR A 86 8.47 -18.54 4.41
CA THR A 86 9.31 -19.44 5.22
C THR A 86 9.92 -18.66 6.38
N PRO A 87 10.50 -19.33 7.40
CA PRO A 87 11.22 -18.66 8.47
C PRO A 87 12.30 -17.69 7.96
N ALA A 88 12.98 -18.02 6.87
CA ALA A 88 14.00 -17.15 6.26
C ALA A 88 13.44 -15.81 5.74
N ASP A 89 12.12 -15.73 5.51
CA ASP A 89 11.44 -14.53 5.03
C ASP A 89 10.87 -13.67 6.17
N THR A 90 10.75 -14.25 7.39
CA THR A 90 10.00 -13.62 8.48
C THR A 90 10.75 -13.47 9.78
N ASP A 91 11.72 -14.37 10.12
CA ASP A 91 12.34 -14.43 11.46
C ASP A 91 13.11 -13.17 11.86
N ASN A 92 13.59 -12.40 10.88
CA ASN A 92 14.28 -11.15 11.15
C ASN A 92 13.32 -9.98 11.46
N TYR A 93 12.02 -10.15 11.27
CA TYR A 93 11.07 -9.10 11.59
C TYR A 93 10.63 -9.18 13.05
N ILE A 94 10.66 -8.04 13.72
CA ILE A 94 10.02 -7.87 15.03
C ILE A 94 8.57 -7.48 14.76
N LEU A 95 7.64 -8.31 15.20
CA LEU A 95 6.21 -7.99 15.10
C LEU A 95 5.84 -6.95 16.15
N GLY A 96 5.12 -5.92 15.70
CA GLY A 96 4.49 -4.95 16.57
C GLY A 96 3.10 -5.41 17.00
N GLU A 97 2.51 -4.68 17.92
CA GLU A 97 1.11 -4.88 18.29
C GLU A 97 0.19 -4.49 17.12
N LYS A 98 -0.83 -5.30 16.91
CA LYS A 98 -1.88 -4.98 15.95
C LYS A 98 -2.68 -3.80 16.46
N LEU A 99 -2.82 -2.74 15.65
CA LEU A 99 -3.61 -1.57 16.04
C LEU A 99 -5.07 -1.94 16.28
N GLU A 100 -5.65 -1.31 17.28
CA GLU A 100 -7.09 -1.36 17.50
C GLU A 100 -7.78 -0.44 16.47
N MET A 101 -8.47 -1.04 15.52
CA MET A 101 -9.22 -0.35 14.47
C MET A 101 -10.27 -1.29 13.86
N ASP A 102 -11.26 -0.72 13.19
CA ASP A 102 -12.21 -1.50 12.40
C ASP A 102 -11.56 -1.94 11.08
N TYR A 103 -11.15 -3.21 11.03
CA TYR A 103 -10.48 -3.80 9.86
C TYR A 103 -11.46 -4.16 8.77
N ALA A 104 -11.52 -3.36 7.72
CA ALA A 104 -12.34 -3.64 6.56
C ALA A 104 -11.83 -4.86 5.78
N PRO A 105 -12.72 -5.63 5.13
CA PRO A 105 -12.32 -6.72 4.24
C PRO A 105 -11.38 -6.23 3.13
N ARG A 106 -10.33 -7.00 2.82
CA ARG A 106 -9.38 -6.65 1.76
C ARG A 106 -10.06 -6.38 0.41
N LYS A 107 -11.02 -7.23 0.03
CA LYS A 107 -11.76 -7.09 -1.22
C LYS A 107 -12.74 -5.93 -1.14
N ILE A 108 -12.73 -5.10 -2.18
CA ILE A 108 -13.68 -4.02 -2.38
C ILE A 108 -14.73 -4.50 -3.38
N LYS A 109 -16.02 -4.43 -2.99
CA LYS A 109 -17.12 -4.64 -3.93
C LYS A 109 -17.27 -3.39 -4.77
N LEU A 110 -17.23 -3.56 -6.08
CA LEU A 110 -17.52 -2.47 -6.99
C LEU A 110 -19.04 -2.27 -7.07
N PRO A 111 -19.54 -1.02 -7.18
CA PRO A 111 -20.94 -0.74 -7.47
C PRO A 111 -21.33 -1.30 -8.84
N ASP A 112 -22.61 -1.62 -9.02
CA ASP A 112 -23.12 -2.11 -10.31
C ASP A 112 -23.36 -0.95 -11.31
N ASP A 113 -23.46 0.29 -10.81
CA ASP A 113 -23.81 1.51 -11.55
C ASP A 113 -22.62 2.45 -11.75
N MET A 114 -21.48 1.91 -12.15
CA MET A 114 -20.27 2.71 -12.41
C MET A 114 -20.38 3.48 -13.73
N THR A 115 -19.98 4.75 -13.70
CA THR A 115 -19.84 5.59 -14.89
C THR A 115 -18.37 5.69 -15.29
N SER A 116 -18.07 5.44 -16.57
CA SER A 116 -16.73 5.64 -17.10
C SER A 116 -16.41 7.13 -17.17
N GLN A 117 -15.25 7.50 -16.70
CA GLN A 117 -14.70 8.86 -16.84
C GLN A 117 -13.78 8.95 -18.04
N GLU A 118 -13.35 10.17 -18.38
CA GLU A 118 -12.36 10.38 -19.44
C GLU A 118 -11.05 9.66 -19.12
N SER A 119 -10.45 9.05 -20.13
CA SER A 119 -9.15 8.41 -20.00
C SER A 119 -8.04 9.46 -19.91
N PHE A 120 -7.02 9.17 -19.13
CA PHE A 120 -5.80 10.00 -19.03
C PHE A 120 -4.57 9.16 -19.38
N THR A 121 -3.51 9.84 -19.85
CA THR A 121 -2.26 9.19 -20.22
C THR A 121 -1.28 9.20 -19.05
N VAL A 122 -0.74 8.04 -18.71
CA VAL A 122 0.33 7.91 -17.71
C VAL A 122 1.56 8.69 -18.17
N GLN A 123 2.06 9.57 -17.32
CA GLN A 123 3.24 10.40 -17.57
C GLN A 123 4.47 9.81 -16.87
N LYS A 124 5.68 10.20 -17.30
CA LYS A 124 6.94 9.71 -16.73
C LYS A 124 7.06 9.92 -15.23
N HIS A 125 6.53 11.03 -14.71
CA HIS A 125 6.57 11.35 -13.27
C HIS A 125 5.63 10.51 -12.41
N HIS A 126 4.72 9.76 -13.03
CA HIS A 126 3.89 8.79 -12.32
C HIS A 126 4.64 7.48 -12.02
N LEU A 127 5.79 7.25 -12.69
CA LEU A 127 6.52 6.00 -12.58
C LEU A 127 7.48 6.00 -11.39
N ASP A 128 7.59 4.85 -10.74
CA ASP A 128 8.60 4.57 -9.73
C ASP A 128 9.94 4.12 -10.36
N THR A 129 10.91 3.77 -9.53
CA THR A 129 12.22 3.28 -9.96
C THR A 129 12.18 1.93 -10.69
N ASN A 130 11.07 1.22 -10.63
CA ASN A 130 10.85 -0.04 -11.34
C ASN A 130 10.08 0.17 -12.67
N HIS A 131 9.87 1.43 -13.07
CA HIS A 131 9.07 1.80 -14.25
C HIS A 131 7.60 1.36 -14.18
N HIS A 132 7.06 1.20 -12.99
CA HIS A 132 5.63 0.96 -12.76
C HIS A 132 4.99 2.24 -12.22
N VAL A 133 3.70 2.42 -12.50
CA VAL A 133 2.95 3.51 -11.87
C VAL A 133 2.99 3.31 -10.36
N ASN A 134 3.49 4.31 -9.63
CA ASN A 134 3.55 4.26 -8.18
C ASN A 134 2.13 4.15 -7.60
N ASN A 135 1.96 3.29 -6.61
CA ASN A 135 0.66 3.06 -5.98
C ASN A 135 -0.01 4.34 -5.46
N CYS A 136 0.79 5.32 -4.99
CA CYS A 136 0.30 6.62 -4.56
C CYS A 136 -0.31 7.41 -5.74
N GLN A 137 0.26 7.29 -6.93
CA GLN A 137 -0.23 8.03 -8.10
C GLN A 137 -1.66 7.62 -8.49
N TYR A 138 -2.02 6.34 -8.33
CA TYR A 138 -3.41 5.92 -8.54
C TYR A 138 -4.38 6.61 -7.59
N ILE A 139 -3.95 6.86 -6.35
CA ILE A 139 -4.77 7.58 -5.37
C ILE A 139 -4.89 9.05 -5.76
N CYS A 140 -3.77 9.71 -6.09
CA CYS A 140 -3.77 11.10 -6.55
C CYS A 140 -4.66 11.29 -7.78
N MET A 141 -4.55 10.40 -8.78
CA MET A 141 -5.39 10.44 -9.97
C MET A 141 -6.87 10.25 -9.65
N ALA A 142 -7.21 9.43 -8.65
CA ALA A 142 -8.59 9.25 -8.21
C ALA A 142 -9.11 10.49 -7.46
N GLU A 143 -8.25 11.19 -6.74
CA GLU A 143 -8.60 12.42 -6.03
C GLU A 143 -8.98 13.55 -7.00
N ASP A 144 -8.43 13.59 -8.22
CA ASP A 144 -8.77 14.57 -9.25
C ASP A 144 -10.26 14.52 -9.67
N PHE A 145 -10.95 13.40 -9.40
CA PHE A 145 -12.39 13.23 -9.66
C PHE A 145 -13.28 13.56 -8.45
N LEU A 146 -12.68 13.92 -7.32
CA LEU A 146 -13.45 14.33 -6.14
C LEU A 146 -13.76 15.83 -6.17
N PRO A 147 -14.84 16.27 -5.53
CA PRO A 147 -15.10 17.70 -5.36
C PRO A 147 -13.94 18.41 -4.64
N GLU A 148 -13.66 19.68 -5.00
CA GLU A 148 -12.53 20.45 -4.47
C GLU A 148 -12.49 20.54 -2.92
N ASP A 149 -13.68 20.60 -2.29
CA ASP A 149 -13.82 20.64 -0.83
C ASP A 149 -13.94 19.27 -0.17
N PHE A 150 -13.77 18.18 -0.91
CA PHE A 150 -13.95 16.84 -0.38
C PHE A 150 -12.80 16.46 0.58
N LYS A 151 -13.14 16.12 1.82
CA LYS A 151 -12.17 15.63 2.81
C LYS A 151 -12.27 14.12 2.93
N VAL A 152 -11.16 13.45 2.70
CA VAL A 152 -11.07 12.00 2.82
C VAL A 152 -10.79 11.63 4.28
N TYR A 153 -11.77 11.09 5.00
CA TYR A 153 -11.61 10.54 6.34
C TYR A 153 -11.30 9.05 6.35
N GLN A 154 -11.68 8.36 5.29
CA GLN A 154 -11.31 6.96 5.09
C GLN A 154 -11.07 6.69 3.62
N MET A 155 -9.96 6.03 3.33
CA MET A 155 -9.62 5.56 2.01
C MET A 155 -9.37 4.06 2.04
N ARG A 156 -9.87 3.35 1.02
CA ARG A 156 -9.55 1.95 0.78
C ARG A 156 -9.09 1.77 -0.65
N ALA A 157 -7.98 1.08 -0.83
CA ALA A 157 -7.47 0.72 -2.15
C ALA A 157 -7.20 -0.79 -2.21
N GLU A 158 -7.56 -1.42 -3.31
CA GLU A 158 -7.20 -2.79 -3.65
C GLU A 158 -6.45 -2.79 -4.98
N TYR A 159 -5.20 -3.26 -4.94
CA TYR A 159 -4.35 -3.39 -6.13
C TYR A 159 -4.42 -4.83 -6.64
N LYS A 160 -4.90 -5.02 -7.86
CA LYS A 160 -4.97 -6.33 -8.51
C LYS A 160 -3.70 -6.55 -9.29
N MET A 161 -2.88 -7.53 -8.89
CA MET A 161 -1.56 -7.80 -9.45
C MET A 161 -1.53 -8.00 -10.97
N LEU A 162 -2.60 -8.52 -11.55
CA LEU A 162 -2.65 -8.88 -12.98
C LEU A 162 -2.75 -7.67 -13.91
N SER A 163 -3.15 -6.51 -13.45
CA SER A 163 -3.24 -5.32 -14.29
C SER A 163 -1.91 -4.61 -14.52
N LEU A 164 -0.84 -4.97 -13.77
CA LEU A 164 0.46 -4.32 -13.88
C LEU A 164 1.31 -4.86 -15.05
N ILE A 165 1.04 -6.06 -15.55
CA ILE A 165 1.80 -6.69 -16.64
C ILE A 165 1.13 -6.47 -18.00
N HIS A 166 -0.13 -6.07 -18.05
CA HIS A 166 -0.92 -5.89 -19.26
C HIS A 166 -1.75 -4.61 -19.26
N ILE A 167 -1.16 -3.48 -18.87
CA ILE A 167 -1.61 -2.22 -19.45
C ILE A 167 -0.95 -2.18 -20.82
N SER A 168 -1.52 -2.93 -21.77
CA SER A 168 -1.26 -2.69 -23.17
C SER A 168 -1.63 -1.24 -23.41
N GLU A 169 -0.66 -0.45 -23.86
CA GLU A 169 -0.95 0.87 -24.40
C GLU A 169 -2.04 0.68 -25.46
N PRO A 170 -3.12 1.48 -25.42
CA PRO A 170 -4.05 1.50 -26.53
C PRO A 170 -3.26 1.98 -27.75
N THR A 171 -3.12 1.12 -28.73
CA THR A 171 -2.65 1.46 -30.07
C THR A 171 -3.60 2.45 -30.72
#